data_4ed251089c612d7a1666b695b91fc129
#
_entry.id   4ed251089c612d7a1666b695b91fc129
#
_cell.length_a   1.000
_cell.length_b   1.000
_cell.length_c   1.000
_cell.angle_alpha   90.00
_cell.angle_beta   90.00
_cell.angle_gamma   90.00
#
_symmetry.space_group_name_H-M   'P 1'
#
loop_
_entity.id
_entity.type
_entity.pdbx_description
1 polymer ?
#
loop_
_entity_poly.entity_id
_entity_poly.type
_entity_poly.pdbx_seq_one_letter_code
_entity_poly.pdbx_strand_id
1 'polypeptide(L)'
;CLEGELEFDDNESKLNLNNTNIEKIFGKFGANFQKLIDENIYTEGINLKNNLIYLDPTTNFHNKKDIPLLNQIQKRLIDNNSVDFIVSERDDSILLCEHFNQNSQFEYLRNKIIEIINSCENIKYSDIAVLSPQTNLIKPYLRYIFNNELINGEKIPYFFIDEDNHDSSGIYEFLIDITEIASEKITLEKIDYILSKKVTQNIFDFNITEKDEIIFLLTQAGFHWGLDDKERLGEEKNTLDWCINRITLGLIYDKEVNLSTFNLKPFSYKNISLDLNKWVKILIHLKKYINLIRGSFSYSNWVEKIKFILKSIADSNANFNLEISEINRILDNHAIPLIPDDLILLKVFREILISCINKVKYQSKSRVNKILVSDIENSRHIPHKVIFLIDMNSVNYPKLPKSENINLLKNKYHLGDPSVFEREKYAFLELLIACRDKFIVTWVKN
;
A
#
# COMPACT_ATOMS: atom_id res chain seq x y z
N CYS A 1 17.18 -26.87 13.22
CA CYS A 1 16.61 -27.78 12.20
C CYS A 1 16.27 -29.05 12.88
N LEU A 2 14.99 -29.24 13.20
CA LEU A 2 14.52 -30.51 13.72
C LEU A 2 14.49 -31.47 12.55
N GLU A 3 15.31 -32.50 12.59
CA GLU A 3 15.21 -33.66 11.75
C GLU A 3 13.93 -34.43 12.12
N GLY A 4 12.79 -33.83 11.92
CA GLY A 4 11.52 -34.46 11.93
C GLY A 4 11.04 -34.50 10.51
N GLU A 5 11.41 -35.50 9.75
CA GLU A 5 10.54 -35.95 8.65
C GLU A 5 9.21 -36.23 9.31
N LEU A 6 8.31 -35.24 9.26
CA LEU A 6 6.90 -35.52 9.42
C LEU A 6 6.52 -36.28 8.14
N GLU A 7 6.88 -37.57 8.08
CA GLU A 7 5.99 -38.50 7.43
C GLU A 7 4.63 -38.20 8.06
N PHE A 8 3.68 -37.87 7.23
CA PHE A 8 2.28 -37.83 7.62
C PHE A 8 1.92 -39.26 7.93
N ASP A 9 2.44 -39.70 9.06
CA ASP A 9 2.09 -40.97 9.66
C ASP A 9 0.66 -40.79 10.17
N ASP A 10 -0.22 -41.72 9.87
CA ASP A 10 -1.58 -41.79 10.41
C ASP A 10 -1.60 -41.74 11.94
N ASN A 11 -0.45 -41.70 12.60
CA ASN A 11 -0.25 -41.45 14.02
C ASN A 11 -0.48 -39.98 14.45
N GLU A 12 -0.57 -38.98 13.57
CA GLU A 12 -1.04 -37.64 13.95
C GLU A 12 -2.51 -37.64 14.42
N SER A 13 -3.27 -38.66 14.07
CA SER A 13 -4.59 -38.90 14.60
C SER A 13 -4.63 -39.15 16.13
N LYS A 14 -3.48 -39.43 16.75
CA LYS A 14 -3.38 -39.62 18.19
C LYS A 14 -3.13 -38.33 18.97
N LEU A 15 -2.82 -37.23 18.34
CA LEU A 15 -2.44 -36.01 19.03
C LEU A 15 -3.62 -35.20 19.57
N ASN A 16 -4.84 -35.41 19.18
CA ASN A 16 -5.99 -34.76 19.79
C ASN A 16 -7.31 -35.45 19.40
N LEU A 17 -7.64 -36.50 20.03
CA LEU A 17 -8.95 -37.14 19.93
C LEU A 17 -10.12 -36.24 20.35
N ASN A 18 -9.84 -35.11 21.00
CA ASN A 18 -10.83 -34.18 21.53
C ASN A 18 -11.01 -32.87 20.71
N ASN A 19 -10.21 -32.63 19.66
CA ASN A 19 -10.35 -31.41 18.90
C ASN A 19 -11.62 -31.42 18.04
N THR A 20 -12.25 -30.24 17.94
CA THR A 20 -13.42 -30.09 17.07
C THR A 20 -13.01 -30.26 15.60
N ASN A 21 -13.97 -30.64 14.75
CA ASN A 21 -13.70 -30.75 13.30
C ASN A 21 -13.22 -29.43 12.69
N ILE A 22 -13.64 -28.30 13.25
CA ILE A 22 -13.22 -26.95 12.80
C ILE A 22 -11.73 -26.77 13.05
N GLU A 23 -11.22 -27.10 14.25
CA GLU A 23 -9.80 -26.99 14.56
C GLU A 23 -8.94 -27.91 13.72
N LYS A 24 -9.39 -29.14 13.44
CA LYS A 24 -8.67 -30.07 12.56
C LYS A 24 -8.52 -29.53 11.13
N ILE A 25 -9.57 -28.88 10.61
CA ILE A 25 -9.59 -28.36 9.23
C ILE A 25 -8.85 -27.04 9.11
N PHE A 26 -8.99 -26.14 10.07
CA PHE A 26 -8.51 -24.76 10.00
C PHE A 26 -7.33 -24.45 10.92
N GLY A 27 -7.10 -25.24 11.97
CA GLY A 27 -6.12 -24.96 13.02
C GLY A 27 -4.71 -25.49 12.79
N LYS A 28 -4.45 -26.25 11.73
CA LYS A 28 -3.17 -26.94 11.50
C LYS A 28 -1.95 -26.01 11.53
N PHE A 29 -2.06 -24.84 10.91
CA PHE A 29 -0.97 -23.85 10.89
C PHE A 29 -0.63 -23.34 12.31
N GLY A 30 -1.64 -23.00 13.11
CA GLY A 30 -1.45 -22.58 14.50
C GLY A 30 -0.88 -23.69 15.39
N ALA A 31 -1.36 -24.93 15.22
CA ALA A 31 -0.84 -26.08 15.95
C ALA A 31 0.64 -26.35 15.64
N ASN A 32 1.04 -26.24 14.38
CA ASN A 32 2.46 -26.38 14.00
C ASN A 32 3.32 -25.28 14.61
N PHE A 33 2.82 -24.05 14.63
CA PHE A 33 3.53 -22.93 15.26
C PHE A 33 3.67 -23.12 16.77
N GLN A 34 2.63 -23.60 17.45
CA GLN A 34 2.68 -23.90 18.88
C GLN A 34 3.71 -25.00 19.20
N LYS A 35 3.76 -26.07 18.40
CA LYS A 35 4.77 -27.13 18.55
C LYS A 35 6.20 -26.57 18.45
N LEU A 36 6.47 -25.70 17.47
CA LEU A 36 7.78 -25.07 17.33
C LEU A 36 8.16 -24.20 18.53
N ILE A 37 7.19 -23.50 19.13
CA ILE A 37 7.43 -22.71 20.35
C ILE A 37 7.73 -23.65 21.52
N ASP A 38 6.90 -24.66 21.73
CA ASP A 38 7.05 -25.58 22.86
C ASP A 38 8.39 -26.32 22.82
N GLU A 39 8.81 -26.81 21.66
CA GLU A 39 10.09 -27.49 21.49
C GLU A 39 11.29 -26.57 21.77
N ASN A 40 11.25 -25.31 21.33
CA ASN A 40 12.32 -24.35 21.62
C ASN A 40 12.37 -23.94 23.10
N ILE A 41 11.22 -23.84 23.76
CA ILE A 41 11.16 -23.54 25.21
C ILE A 41 11.76 -24.65 26.03
N TYR A 42 11.48 -25.92 25.69
CA TYR A 42 12.06 -27.08 26.39
C TYR A 42 13.58 -27.17 26.20
N THR A 43 14.10 -26.79 25.04
CA THR A 43 15.55 -26.84 24.78
C THR A 43 16.31 -25.73 25.49
N GLU A 44 15.70 -24.57 25.73
CA GLU A 44 16.35 -23.43 26.38
C GLU A 44 16.12 -23.33 27.90
N GLY A 45 15.30 -24.23 28.47
CA GLY A 45 15.03 -24.25 29.91
C GLY A 45 14.29 -23.02 30.44
N ILE A 46 13.57 -22.31 29.57
CA ILE A 46 12.81 -21.10 29.92
C ILE A 46 11.51 -21.50 30.59
N ASN A 47 11.37 -21.25 31.89
CA ASN A 47 10.12 -21.39 32.61
C ASN A 47 9.18 -20.23 32.31
N LEU A 48 8.39 -20.30 31.23
CA LEU A 48 7.29 -19.38 30.99
C LEU A 48 6.13 -19.74 31.92
N LYS A 49 5.82 -18.86 32.88
CA LYS A 49 4.55 -18.89 33.59
C LYS A 49 3.45 -18.51 32.59
N ASN A 50 2.77 -19.54 32.06
CA ASN A 50 1.65 -19.34 31.15
C ASN A 50 0.43 -18.78 31.93
N ASN A 51 0.31 -17.46 32.01
CA ASN A 51 -0.93 -16.82 32.44
C ASN A 51 -1.85 -16.68 31.21
N LEU A 52 -2.37 -17.79 30.72
CA LEU A 52 -3.39 -17.81 29.69
C LEU A 52 -4.74 -17.42 30.33
N ILE A 53 -5.24 -16.23 29.95
CA ILE A 53 -6.56 -15.75 30.35
C ILE A 53 -7.50 -15.94 29.18
N TYR A 54 -8.42 -16.90 29.30
CA TYR A 54 -9.49 -17.10 28.33
C TYR A 54 -10.75 -16.37 28.81
N LEU A 55 -11.27 -15.47 27.98
CA LEU A 55 -12.56 -14.85 28.22
C LEU A 55 -13.66 -15.73 27.62
N ASP A 56 -14.56 -16.24 28.44
CA ASP A 56 -15.70 -17.00 27.96
C ASP A 56 -16.65 -16.06 27.16
N PRO A 57 -16.85 -16.30 25.85
CA PRO A 57 -17.68 -15.46 25.00
C PRO A 57 -19.18 -15.49 25.36
N THR A 58 -19.58 -16.39 26.26
CA THR A 58 -20.99 -16.58 26.64
C THR A 58 -21.36 -15.95 27.98
N THR A 59 -20.43 -15.33 28.70
CA THR A 59 -20.65 -14.75 30.03
C THR A 59 -21.75 -13.69 30.11
N ASN A 60 -22.02 -13.01 29.03
CA ASN A 60 -23.01 -11.94 28.97
C ASN A 60 -24.45 -12.45 28.75
N PHE A 61 -24.64 -13.76 28.56
CA PHE A 61 -25.96 -14.32 28.26
C PHE A 61 -26.47 -15.12 29.48
N HIS A 62 -27.65 -14.78 29.96
CA HIS A 62 -28.25 -15.44 31.13
C HIS A 62 -28.88 -16.81 30.83
N ASN A 63 -29.41 -16.98 29.60
CA ASN A 63 -30.05 -18.22 29.18
C ASN A 63 -29.27 -18.87 28.04
N LYS A 64 -29.11 -20.20 28.09
CA LYS A 64 -28.42 -20.95 27.01
C LYS A 64 -29.10 -20.85 25.64
N LYS A 65 -30.43 -20.60 25.61
CA LYS A 65 -31.18 -20.45 24.36
C LYS A 65 -30.98 -19.11 23.69
N ASP A 66 -30.47 -18.10 24.42
CA ASP A 66 -30.27 -16.73 23.92
C ASP A 66 -28.83 -16.51 23.45
N ILE A 67 -27.97 -17.55 23.58
CA ILE A 67 -26.58 -17.48 23.16
C ILE A 67 -26.51 -17.55 21.62
N PRO A 68 -25.98 -16.54 20.92
CA PRO A 68 -25.83 -16.56 19.47
C PRO A 68 -24.95 -17.71 18.99
N LEU A 69 -25.19 -18.24 17.80
CA LEU A 69 -24.43 -19.35 17.21
C LEU A 69 -22.93 -19.06 17.15
N LEU A 70 -22.55 -17.82 16.81
CA LEU A 70 -21.15 -17.39 16.80
C LEU A 70 -20.47 -17.64 18.16
N ASN A 71 -21.10 -17.19 19.25
CA ASN A 71 -20.56 -17.34 20.60
C ASN A 71 -20.55 -18.80 21.07
N GLN A 72 -21.53 -19.61 20.64
CA GLN A 72 -21.52 -21.04 20.89
C GLN A 72 -20.34 -21.75 20.22
N ILE A 73 -20.05 -21.40 18.95
CA ILE A 73 -18.90 -21.93 18.20
C ILE A 73 -17.59 -21.51 18.87
N GLN A 74 -17.45 -20.24 19.23
CA GLN A 74 -16.26 -19.72 19.91
C GLN A 74 -16.03 -20.42 21.26
N LYS A 75 -17.09 -20.62 22.06
CA LYS A 75 -16.99 -21.36 23.33
C LYS A 75 -16.58 -22.81 23.13
N ARG A 76 -17.13 -23.44 22.09
CA ARG A 76 -16.77 -24.84 21.77
C ARG A 76 -15.30 -25.01 21.40
N LEU A 77 -14.71 -24.00 20.71
CA LEU A 77 -13.29 -23.97 20.40
C LEU A 77 -12.42 -23.87 21.69
N ILE A 78 -12.93 -23.23 22.73
CA ILE A 78 -12.22 -23.09 24.01
C ILE A 78 -12.35 -24.35 24.85
N ASP A 79 -13.58 -24.88 24.98
CA ASP A 79 -13.90 -25.94 25.95
C ASP A 79 -13.67 -27.37 25.40
N ASN A 80 -13.43 -27.55 24.12
CA ASN A 80 -13.26 -28.84 23.43
C ASN A 80 -14.43 -29.84 23.65
N ASN A 81 -15.60 -29.35 23.96
CA ASN A 81 -16.77 -30.16 24.27
C ASN A 81 -17.66 -30.40 23.06
N SER A 82 -18.13 -31.65 22.86
CA SER A 82 -19.03 -32.04 21.77
C SER A 82 -20.51 -31.83 22.13
N VAL A 83 -20.89 -30.62 22.51
CA VAL A 83 -22.30 -30.29 22.77
C VAL A 83 -22.98 -29.86 21.48
N ASP A 84 -24.22 -30.27 21.23
CA ASP A 84 -25.02 -29.85 20.10
C ASP A 84 -25.32 -28.36 20.15
N PHE A 85 -25.30 -27.70 19.00
CA PHE A 85 -25.64 -26.26 18.87
C PHE A 85 -27.14 -26.05 18.99
N ILE A 86 -27.56 -25.04 19.76
CA ILE A 86 -28.93 -24.60 19.85
C ILE A 86 -29.06 -23.36 18.98
N VAL A 87 -29.64 -23.53 17.80
CA VAL A 87 -29.80 -22.40 16.85
C VAL A 87 -31.23 -21.86 17.00
N SER A 88 -31.34 -20.56 17.25
CA SER A 88 -32.62 -19.85 17.20
C SER A 88 -32.96 -19.47 15.75
N GLU A 89 -34.22 -19.54 15.35
CA GLU A 89 -34.67 -19.09 14.01
C GLU A 89 -34.39 -17.60 13.73
N ARG A 90 -34.15 -16.82 14.77
CA ARG A 90 -33.84 -15.38 14.68
C ARG A 90 -32.36 -15.06 14.82
N ASP A 91 -31.52 -16.08 14.87
CA ASP A 91 -30.09 -15.87 15.03
C ASP A 91 -29.45 -15.41 13.69
N ASP A 92 -28.98 -14.20 13.67
CA ASP A 92 -28.28 -13.58 12.54
C ASP A 92 -26.80 -13.29 12.83
N SER A 93 -26.22 -13.98 13.83
CA SER A 93 -24.81 -13.83 14.23
C SER A 93 -23.83 -14.37 13.19
N ILE A 94 -24.25 -15.39 12.42
CA ILE A 94 -23.49 -15.92 11.27
C ILE A 94 -24.39 -15.92 10.05
N LEU A 95 -23.98 -15.21 9.01
CA LEU A 95 -24.69 -15.15 7.73
C LEU A 95 -23.77 -15.59 6.59
N LEU A 96 -24.28 -16.51 5.76
CA LEU A 96 -23.62 -17.01 4.55
C LEU A 96 -24.48 -16.64 3.36
N CYS A 97 -23.98 -15.75 2.47
CA CYS A 97 -24.79 -15.18 1.40
C CYS A 97 -24.14 -15.40 0.03
N GLU A 98 -24.86 -16.08 -0.86
CA GLU A 98 -24.49 -16.22 -2.26
C GLU A 98 -25.14 -15.12 -3.10
N HIS A 99 -24.36 -14.54 -4.03
CA HIS A 99 -24.82 -13.48 -4.92
C HIS A 99 -24.63 -13.88 -6.39
N PHE A 100 -25.49 -13.35 -7.28
CA PHE A 100 -25.41 -13.63 -8.72
C PHE A 100 -24.24 -12.93 -9.42
N ASN A 101 -23.86 -11.75 -8.92
CA ASN A 101 -22.77 -10.95 -9.47
C ASN A 101 -22.15 -10.04 -8.41
N GLN A 102 -21.02 -9.44 -8.72
CA GLN A 102 -20.31 -8.53 -7.81
C GLN A 102 -21.16 -7.31 -7.42
N ASN A 103 -21.91 -6.72 -8.35
CA ASN A 103 -22.75 -5.55 -8.05
C ASN A 103 -23.79 -5.86 -6.97
N SER A 104 -24.50 -6.99 -7.10
CA SER A 104 -25.47 -7.39 -6.08
C SER A 104 -24.83 -7.70 -4.72
N GLN A 105 -23.61 -8.24 -4.72
CA GLN A 105 -22.85 -8.46 -3.48
C GLN A 105 -22.51 -7.14 -2.78
N PHE A 106 -22.05 -6.14 -3.53
CA PHE A 106 -21.68 -4.85 -2.95
C PHE A 106 -22.89 -4.02 -2.55
N GLU A 107 -24.00 -4.09 -3.28
CA GLU A 107 -25.28 -3.47 -2.89
C GLU A 107 -25.82 -4.10 -1.60
N TYR A 108 -25.75 -5.43 -1.49
CA TYR A 108 -26.10 -6.13 -0.25
C TYR A 108 -25.23 -5.67 0.92
N LEU A 109 -23.90 -5.61 0.72
CA LEU A 109 -22.97 -5.11 1.73
C LEU A 109 -23.38 -3.72 2.23
N ARG A 110 -23.63 -2.78 1.32
CA ARG A 110 -24.05 -1.42 1.65
C ARG A 110 -25.36 -1.41 2.46
N ASN A 111 -26.36 -2.12 1.97
CA ASN A 111 -27.69 -2.14 2.60
C ASN A 111 -27.61 -2.80 3.99
N LYS A 112 -26.83 -3.87 4.13
CA LYS A 112 -26.67 -4.57 5.41
C LYS A 112 -25.91 -3.73 6.43
N ILE A 113 -24.89 -2.96 6.02
CA ILE A 113 -24.20 -2.00 6.90
C ILE A 113 -25.20 -0.95 7.41
N ILE A 114 -26.03 -0.37 6.52
CA ILE A 114 -27.03 0.63 6.89
C ILE A 114 -28.07 0.03 7.84
N GLU A 115 -28.54 -1.18 7.56
CA GLU A 115 -29.47 -1.90 8.44
C GLU A 115 -28.89 -2.09 9.85
N ILE A 116 -27.63 -2.57 9.95
CA ILE A 116 -26.97 -2.81 11.24
C ILE A 116 -26.78 -1.51 12.02
N ILE A 117 -26.33 -0.43 11.37
CA ILE A 117 -26.14 0.87 12.05
C ILE A 117 -27.47 1.44 12.53
N ASN A 118 -28.56 1.26 11.77
CA ASN A 118 -29.86 1.80 12.15
C ASN A 118 -30.59 0.94 13.20
N SER A 119 -30.35 -0.38 13.21
CA SER A 119 -31.03 -1.31 14.14
C SER A 119 -30.32 -1.48 15.48
N CYS A 120 -29.00 -1.20 15.56
CA CYS A 120 -28.17 -1.43 16.73
C CYS A 120 -27.54 -0.13 17.23
N GLU A 121 -28.12 0.51 18.25
CA GLU A 121 -27.59 1.77 18.83
C GLU A 121 -26.16 1.69 19.33
N ASN A 122 -25.66 0.49 19.64
CA ASN A 122 -24.34 0.24 20.23
C ASN A 122 -23.25 -0.04 19.16
N ILE A 123 -23.57 -0.04 17.85
CA ILE A 123 -22.61 -0.31 16.77
C ILE A 123 -22.28 0.98 16.02
N LYS A 124 -20.99 1.31 15.96
CA LYS A 124 -20.45 2.44 15.21
C LYS A 124 -19.78 1.96 13.94
N TYR A 125 -19.55 2.85 12.98
CA TYR A 125 -18.78 2.51 11.77
C TYR A 125 -17.38 1.95 12.08
N SER A 126 -16.74 2.40 13.17
CA SER A 126 -15.45 1.87 13.63
C SER A 126 -15.49 0.42 14.14
N ASP A 127 -16.67 -0.10 14.46
CA ASP A 127 -16.87 -1.46 14.95
C ASP A 127 -17.04 -2.47 13.81
N ILE A 128 -17.06 -1.98 12.56
CA ILE A 128 -17.29 -2.77 11.35
C ILE A 128 -15.98 -2.91 10.56
N ALA A 129 -15.65 -4.16 10.17
CA ALA A 129 -14.59 -4.46 9.22
C ALA A 129 -15.15 -5.10 7.95
N VAL A 130 -14.63 -4.70 6.80
CA VAL A 130 -14.89 -5.31 5.49
C VAL A 130 -13.57 -5.87 4.98
N LEU A 131 -13.46 -7.18 4.92
CA LEU A 131 -12.23 -7.88 4.60
C LEU A 131 -12.39 -8.71 3.32
N SER A 132 -11.34 -8.76 2.50
CA SER A 132 -11.31 -9.52 1.26
C SER A 132 -9.96 -10.20 1.06
N PRO A 133 -9.92 -11.35 0.35
CA PRO A 133 -8.66 -11.96 -0.08
C PRO A 133 -7.83 -11.10 -1.03
N GLN A 134 -8.49 -10.19 -1.77
CA GLN A 134 -7.87 -9.34 -2.80
C GLN A 134 -8.47 -7.94 -2.80
N THR A 135 -8.16 -7.16 -1.77
CA THR A 135 -8.72 -5.81 -1.58
C THR A 135 -8.49 -4.89 -2.77
N ASN A 136 -7.35 -5.03 -3.47
CA ASN A 136 -7.04 -4.17 -4.62
C ASN A 136 -8.05 -4.28 -5.76
N LEU A 137 -8.61 -5.46 -6.01
CA LEU A 137 -9.61 -5.67 -7.07
C LEU A 137 -10.98 -5.06 -6.72
N ILE A 138 -11.32 -5.04 -5.45
CA ILE A 138 -12.63 -4.57 -4.97
C ILE A 138 -12.64 -3.08 -4.60
N LYS A 139 -11.47 -2.44 -4.41
CA LYS A 139 -11.36 -1.00 -4.07
C LYS A 139 -12.21 -0.08 -4.95
N PRO A 140 -12.21 -0.18 -6.30
CA PRO A 140 -13.01 0.70 -7.14
C PRO A 140 -14.51 0.57 -6.88
N TYR A 141 -15.00 -0.66 -6.69
CA TYR A 141 -16.41 -0.94 -6.40
C TYR A 141 -16.82 -0.40 -5.04
N LEU A 142 -16.01 -0.64 -4.01
CA LEU A 142 -16.27 -0.13 -2.66
C LEU A 142 -16.27 1.40 -2.62
N ARG A 143 -15.34 2.05 -3.32
CA ARG A 143 -15.33 3.52 -3.45
C ARG A 143 -16.60 4.03 -4.10
N TYR A 144 -17.05 3.40 -5.17
CA TYR A 144 -18.29 3.79 -5.84
C TYR A 144 -19.49 3.69 -4.90
N ILE A 145 -19.65 2.56 -4.20
CA ILE A 145 -20.82 2.28 -3.36
C ILE A 145 -20.83 3.14 -2.09
N PHE A 146 -19.69 3.29 -1.41
CA PHE A 146 -19.62 4.06 -0.17
C PHE A 146 -19.64 5.58 -0.39
N ASN A 147 -19.23 6.06 -1.56
CA ASN A 147 -19.32 7.48 -1.91
C ASN A 147 -20.70 7.90 -2.41
N ASN A 148 -21.59 6.96 -2.75
CA ASN A 148 -22.97 7.28 -3.09
C ASN A 148 -23.71 7.79 -1.85
N GLU A 149 -24.36 8.93 -1.98
CA GLU A 149 -25.10 9.56 -0.91
C GLU A 149 -26.25 8.68 -0.43
N LEU A 150 -26.45 8.65 0.88
CA LEU A 150 -27.61 8.07 1.54
C LEU A 150 -28.81 9.00 1.40
N ILE A 151 -30.00 8.56 1.79
CA ILE A 151 -31.24 9.35 1.75
C ILE A 151 -31.10 10.66 2.56
N ASN A 152 -30.28 10.67 3.59
CA ASN A 152 -29.98 11.83 4.42
C ASN A 152 -28.83 12.72 3.89
N GLY A 153 -28.28 12.43 2.70
CA GLY A 153 -27.16 13.16 2.10
C GLY A 153 -25.77 12.80 2.66
N GLU A 154 -25.70 11.88 3.62
CA GLU A 154 -24.43 11.41 4.18
C GLU A 154 -23.83 10.29 3.35
N LYS A 155 -22.50 10.11 3.47
CA LYS A 155 -21.74 9.00 2.86
C LYS A 155 -21.29 8.03 3.94
N ILE A 156 -21.14 6.76 3.59
CA ILE A 156 -20.58 5.78 4.52
C ILE A 156 -19.07 6.07 4.72
N PRO A 157 -18.64 6.40 5.95
CA PRO A 157 -17.25 6.69 6.23
C PRO A 157 -16.43 5.40 6.25
N TYR A 158 -15.38 5.32 5.43
CA TYR A 158 -14.50 4.16 5.34
C TYR A 158 -13.03 4.56 5.20
N PHE A 159 -12.13 3.62 5.42
CA PHE A 159 -10.71 3.75 5.09
C PHE A 159 -10.13 2.39 4.70
N PHE A 160 -9.18 2.41 3.77
CA PHE A 160 -8.39 1.24 3.41
C PHE A 160 -7.08 1.25 4.19
N ILE A 161 -6.70 0.11 4.78
CA ILE A 161 -5.36 -0.03 5.41
C ILE A 161 -4.27 0.07 4.34
N ASP A 162 -4.48 -0.60 3.21
CA ASP A 162 -3.51 -0.71 2.12
C ASP A 162 -3.75 0.31 1.01
N GLU A 163 -4.40 1.42 1.34
CA GLU A 163 -4.58 2.47 0.36
C GLU A 163 -3.27 3.23 0.23
N ASP A 164 -2.66 3.09 -0.93
CA ASP A 164 -1.68 4.05 -1.38
C ASP A 164 -2.32 5.43 -1.29
N ASN A 165 -1.75 6.31 -0.50
CA ASN A 165 -2.24 7.68 -0.35
C ASN A 165 -2.06 8.43 -1.69
N HIS A 166 -2.86 8.08 -2.71
CA HIS A 166 -2.94 8.85 -3.95
C HIS A 166 -3.56 10.24 -3.74
N ASP A 167 -4.13 10.49 -2.54
CA ASP A 167 -4.52 11.83 -2.09
C ASP A 167 -3.38 12.60 -1.41
N SER A 168 -2.21 11.96 -1.19
CA SER A 168 -0.98 12.69 -0.89
C SER A 168 -0.68 13.55 -2.10
N SER A 169 -0.15 14.72 -1.88
CA SER A 169 0.17 15.71 -2.92
C SER A 169 1.11 15.20 -4.02
N GLY A 170 1.58 13.95 -3.91
CA GLY A 170 2.39 13.24 -4.90
C GLY A 170 3.87 13.60 -4.88
N ILE A 171 4.38 14.30 -3.86
CA ILE A 171 5.82 14.61 -3.76
C ILE A 171 6.67 13.34 -3.75
N TYR A 172 6.18 12.26 -3.16
CA TYR A 172 6.85 10.97 -3.21
C TYR A 172 7.06 10.47 -4.64
N GLU A 173 6.01 10.58 -5.48
CA GLU A 173 6.10 10.22 -6.90
C GLU A 173 7.09 11.10 -7.62
N PHE A 174 7.03 12.42 -7.39
CA PHE A 174 7.97 13.36 -7.98
C PHE A 174 9.43 13.03 -7.64
N LEU A 175 9.73 12.68 -6.38
CA LEU A 175 11.07 12.27 -5.97
C LEU A 175 11.54 10.99 -6.64
N ILE A 176 10.65 10.00 -6.80
CA ILE A 176 10.96 8.76 -7.50
C ILE A 176 11.22 9.04 -8.98
N ASP A 177 10.34 9.80 -9.63
CA ASP A 177 10.44 10.13 -11.05
C ASP A 177 11.71 10.95 -11.36
N ILE A 178 12.04 11.96 -10.53
CA ILE A 178 13.24 12.77 -10.74
C ILE A 178 14.52 11.95 -10.54
N THR A 179 14.54 11.00 -9.59
CA THR A 179 15.70 10.10 -9.39
C THR A 179 15.84 9.10 -10.54
N GLU A 180 14.74 8.66 -11.13
CA GLU A 180 14.76 7.81 -12.32
C GLU A 180 15.32 8.53 -13.53
N ILE A 181 14.80 9.73 -13.83
CA ILE A 181 15.27 10.56 -14.94
C ILE A 181 16.76 10.91 -14.78
N ALA A 182 17.20 11.22 -13.55
CA ALA A 182 18.61 11.53 -13.29
C ALA A 182 19.54 10.33 -13.46
N SER A 183 19.04 9.10 -13.31
CA SER A 183 19.81 7.87 -13.49
C SER A 183 20.04 7.45 -14.94
N GLU A 184 19.34 8.07 -15.87
CA GLU A 184 19.29 7.72 -17.27
C GLU A 184 19.61 8.91 -18.18
N LYS A 185 19.67 8.66 -19.51
CA LYS A 185 19.84 9.73 -20.51
C LYS A 185 18.57 10.59 -20.55
N ILE A 186 18.75 11.92 -20.55
CA ILE A 186 17.62 12.84 -20.61
C ILE A 186 17.19 13.02 -22.06
N THR A 187 15.95 12.61 -22.34
CA THR A 187 15.29 12.76 -23.64
C THR A 187 14.07 13.67 -23.51
N LEU A 188 13.55 14.14 -24.66
CA LEU A 188 12.34 14.95 -24.69
C LEU A 188 11.15 14.21 -24.10
N GLU A 189 11.03 12.90 -24.37
CA GLU A 189 9.97 12.05 -23.84
C GLU A 189 9.97 12.00 -22.31
N LYS A 190 11.15 11.95 -21.67
CA LYS A 190 11.28 11.96 -20.20
C LYS A 190 10.91 13.30 -19.58
N ILE A 191 11.27 14.38 -20.27
CA ILE A 191 10.86 15.73 -19.85
C ILE A 191 9.34 15.86 -19.98
N ASP A 192 8.75 15.40 -21.09
CA ASP A 192 7.31 15.37 -21.28
C ASP A 192 6.62 14.52 -20.21
N TYR A 193 7.15 13.33 -19.91
CA TYR A 193 6.63 12.46 -18.87
C TYR A 193 6.55 13.14 -17.51
N ILE A 194 7.64 13.74 -17.02
CA ILE A 194 7.64 14.40 -15.71
C ILE A 194 6.73 15.61 -15.66
N LEU A 195 6.68 16.41 -16.75
CA LEU A 195 5.80 17.56 -16.85
C LEU A 195 4.32 17.19 -17.00
N SER A 196 4.01 15.99 -17.49
CA SER A 196 2.64 15.47 -17.60
C SER A 196 2.06 15.06 -16.23
N LYS A 197 2.91 14.83 -15.23
CA LYS A 197 2.46 14.44 -13.89
C LYS A 197 1.77 15.60 -13.19
N LYS A 198 0.57 15.32 -12.66
CA LYS A 198 -0.23 16.32 -11.94
C LYS A 198 0.51 16.94 -10.74
N VAL A 199 1.36 16.15 -10.08
CA VAL A 199 2.20 16.63 -8.98
C VAL A 199 3.20 17.68 -9.44
N THR A 200 3.86 17.46 -10.58
CA THR A 200 4.82 18.41 -11.15
C THR A 200 4.12 19.72 -11.56
N GLN A 201 2.92 19.60 -12.14
CA GLN A 201 2.07 20.74 -12.47
C GLN A 201 1.71 21.55 -11.22
N ASN A 202 1.35 20.88 -10.13
CA ASN A 202 1.03 21.52 -8.86
C ASN A 202 2.27 22.16 -8.18
N ILE A 203 3.45 21.51 -8.27
CA ILE A 203 4.71 22.04 -7.69
C ILE A 203 5.09 23.35 -8.37
N PHE A 204 5.01 23.41 -9.70
CA PHE A 204 5.45 24.55 -10.50
C PHE A 204 4.31 25.46 -10.97
N ASP A 205 3.07 25.19 -10.54
CA ASP A 205 1.86 25.97 -10.84
C ASP A 205 1.64 26.19 -12.35
N PHE A 206 1.56 25.11 -13.13
CA PHE A 206 1.22 25.16 -14.55
C PHE A 206 0.20 24.07 -14.92
N ASN A 207 -0.45 24.25 -16.08
CA ASN A 207 -1.46 23.32 -16.57
C ASN A 207 -0.96 22.48 -17.76
N ILE A 208 -1.80 21.56 -18.26
CA ILE A 208 -1.43 20.63 -19.32
C ILE A 208 -1.21 21.36 -20.67
N THR A 209 -1.91 22.47 -20.93
CA THR A 209 -1.72 23.25 -22.14
C THR A 209 -0.39 24.00 -22.15
N GLU A 210 -0.01 24.56 -21.01
CA GLU A 210 1.32 25.17 -20.81
C GLU A 210 2.45 24.12 -20.91
N LYS A 211 2.22 22.88 -20.46
CA LYS A 211 3.16 21.77 -20.69
C LYS A 211 3.43 21.56 -22.17
N ASP A 212 2.39 21.48 -22.99
CA ASP A 212 2.53 21.27 -24.44
C ASP A 212 3.32 22.41 -25.07
N GLU A 213 3.13 23.64 -24.59
CA GLU A 213 3.91 24.80 -25.04
C GLU A 213 5.38 24.73 -24.62
N ILE A 214 5.69 24.26 -23.40
CA ILE A 214 7.07 24.02 -22.94
C ILE A 214 7.77 22.98 -23.82
N ILE A 215 7.12 21.89 -24.14
CA ILE A 215 7.66 20.83 -24.99
C ILE A 215 7.85 21.32 -26.42
N PHE A 216 6.88 22.06 -26.93
CA PHE A 216 7.02 22.72 -28.23
C PHE A 216 8.20 23.70 -28.27
N LEU A 217 8.37 24.53 -27.24
CA LEU A 217 9.49 25.47 -27.11
C LEU A 217 10.84 24.74 -27.11
N LEU A 218 10.99 23.64 -26.33
CA LEU A 218 12.21 22.83 -26.32
C LEU A 218 12.52 22.23 -27.69
N THR A 219 11.50 21.71 -28.37
CA THR A 219 11.64 21.14 -29.71
C THR A 219 12.10 22.18 -30.71
N GLN A 220 11.49 23.38 -30.71
CA GLN A 220 11.86 24.49 -31.60
C GLN A 220 13.24 25.08 -31.26
N ALA A 221 13.61 25.09 -29.98
CA ALA A 221 14.96 25.46 -29.56
C ALA A 221 16.03 24.45 -29.98
N GLY A 222 15.62 23.28 -30.47
CA GLY A 222 16.52 22.23 -30.99
C GLY A 222 17.01 21.27 -29.94
N PHE A 223 16.26 21.05 -28.85
CA PHE A 223 16.59 20.02 -27.89
C PHE A 223 16.49 18.64 -28.52
N HIS A 224 17.50 17.81 -28.26
CA HIS A 224 17.53 16.43 -28.75
C HIS A 224 17.65 15.45 -27.60
N TRP A 225 18.76 15.50 -26.86
CA TRP A 225 18.98 14.70 -25.67
C TRP A 225 20.16 15.23 -24.86
N GLY A 226 20.24 14.81 -23.60
CA GLY A 226 21.33 15.14 -22.69
C GLY A 226 21.08 16.42 -21.89
N LEU A 227 21.56 16.42 -20.65
CA LEU A 227 21.43 17.57 -19.75
C LEU A 227 22.41 18.69 -20.13
N ASP A 228 23.68 18.30 -20.30
CA ASP A 228 24.81 19.19 -20.53
C ASP A 228 25.88 18.55 -21.46
N ASP A 229 26.99 19.23 -21.67
CA ASP A 229 28.15 18.78 -22.45
C ASP A 229 28.80 17.53 -21.85
N LYS A 230 28.78 17.38 -20.54
CA LYS A 230 29.40 16.22 -19.83
C LYS A 230 28.68 14.92 -20.18
N GLU A 231 27.35 14.95 -20.27
CA GLU A 231 26.56 13.79 -20.66
C GLU A 231 26.80 13.39 -22.12
N ARG A 232 27.19 14.36 -22.97
CA ARG A 232 27.43 14.16 -24.41
C ARG A 232 28.90 14.14 -24.82
N LEU A 233 29.78 13.80 -23.92
CA LEU A 233 31.22 13.66 -24.20
C LEU A 233 31.88 14.94 -24.81
N GLY A 234 31.44 16.12 -24.38
CA GLY A 234 31.92 17.40 -24.78
C GLY A 234 31.10 18.11 -25.89
N GLU A 235 30.02 17.50 -26.37
CA GLU A 235 29.08 18.18 -27.29
C GLU A 235 28.02 18.96 -26.53
N GLU A 236 28.14 20.27 -26.52
CA GLU A 236 27.18 21.17 -25.87
C GLU A 236 25.87 21.34 -26.66
N LYS A 237 25.94 21.33 -28.00
CA LYS A 237 24.80 21.63 -28.90
C LYS A 237 23.65 20.65 -28.69
N ASN A 238 22.43 21.14 -28.68
CA ASN A 238 21.18 20.39 -28.58
C ASN A 238 21.00 19.67 -27.23
N THR A 239 21.75 20.03 -26.20
CA THR A 239 21.51 19.64 -24.80
C THR A 239 20.43 20.53 -24.18
N LEU A 240 19.89 20.14 -23.04
CA LEU A 240 18.93 20.93 -22.28
C LEU A 240 19.53 22.29 -21.87
N ASP A 241 20.77 22.27 -21.40
CA ASP A 241 21.49 23.50 -21.00
C ASP A 241 21.65 24.47 -22.17
N TRP A 242 22.11 23.96 -23.29
CA TRP A 242 22.26 24.74 -24.49
C TRP A 242 20.92 25.34 -24.98
N CYS A 243 19.82 24.57 -24.92
CA CYS A 243 18.49 25.07 -25.28
C CYS A 243 17.99 26.14 -24.31
N ILE A 244 18.18 25.96 -22.99
CA ILE A 244 17.81 26.97 -21.99
C ILE A 244 18.59 28.26 -22.23
N ASN A 245 19.89 28.18 -22.52
CA ASN A 245 20.72 29.33 -22.81
C ASN A 245 20.26 30.05 -24.10
N ARG A 246 19.90 29.33 -25.17
CA ARG A 246 19.34 29.91 -26.38
C ARG A 246 18.02 30.63 -26.15
N ILE A 247 17.12 30.00 -25.38
CA ILE A 247 15.82 30.56 -25.04
C ILE A 247 16.01 31.83 -24.21
N THR A 248 16.90 31.80 -23.21
CA THR A 248 17.19 32.94 -22.35
C THR A 248 17.81 34.10 -23.15
N LEU A 249 18.74 33.82 -24.05
CA LEU A 249 19.31 34.84 -24.93
C LEU A 249 18.25 35.44 -25.83
N GLY A 250 17.30 34.68 -26.35
CA GLY A 250 16.21 35.17 -27.15
C GLY A 250 15.25 36.11 -26.39
N LEU A 251 15.17 36.01 -25.05
CA LEU A 251 14.44 36.97 -24.22
C LEU A 251 15.14 38.35 -24.14
N ILE A 252 16.47 38.36 -24.26
CA ILE A 252 17.28 39.58 -24.14
C ILE A 252 17.46 40.26 -25.51
N TYR A 253 17.59 39.46 -26.56
CA TYR A 253 17.91 39.95 -27.91
C TYR A 253 16.76 39.68 -28.89
N ASP A 254 16.14 40.76 -29.39
CA ASP A 254 14.97 40.70 -30.29
C ASP A 254 15.32 40.36 -31.76
N LYS A 255 16.60 40.23 -32.10
CA LYS A 255 17.10 39.95 -33.47
C LYS A 255 18.09 38.80 -33.46
N GLU A 256 18.15 38.03 -34.55
CA GLU A 256 19.16 36.99 -34.82
C GLU A 256 20.57 37.61 -34.89
N VAL A 257 21.11 37.99 -33.76
CA VAL A 257 22.48 38.47 -33.65
C VAL A 257 23.37 37.26 -33.42
N ASN A 258 24.31 37.00 -34.33
CA ASN A 258 25.38 36.06 -34.08
C ASN A 258 26.29 36.63 -32.99
N LEU A 259 26.11 36.23 -31.75
CA LEU A 259 27.05 36.54 -30.68
C LEU A 259 28.29 35.67 -30.89
N SER A 260 29.28 36.22 -31.56
CA SER A 260 30.54 35.57 -31.94
C SER A 260 31.33 35.04 -30.73
N THR A 261 31.07 35.53 -29.53
CA THR A 261 31.76 35.13 -28.28
C THR A 261 31.26 33.82 -27.69
N PHE A 262 30.03 33.36 -27.97
CA PHE A 262 29.47 32.20 -27.37
C PHE A 262 29.02 31.09 -28.33
N ASN A 263 29.18 31.29 -29.62
CA ASN A 263 28.76 30.35 -30.68
C ASN A 263 27.26 29.93 -30.56
N LEU A 264 26.45 30.73 -29.86
CA LEU A 264 25.05 30.51 -29.57
C LEU A 264 24.19 31.50 -30.36
N LYS A 265 23.25 30.99 -31.16
CA LYS A 265 22.22 31.81 -31.80
C LYS A 265 21.03 31.96 -30.85
N PRO A 266 20.57 33.18 -30.53
CA PRO A 266 19.36 33.42 -29.78
C PRO A 266 18.16 32.73 -30.45
N PHE A 267 17.22 32.26 -29.63
CA PHE A 267 15.97 31.69 -30.13
C PHE A 267 15.01 32.83 -30.53
N SER A 268 14.43 32.76 -31.73
CA SER A 268 13.50 33.81 -32.22
C SER A 268 12.06 33.46 -31.86
N TYR A 269 11.37 34.31 -31.10
CA TYR A 269 9.99 34.13 -30.61
C TYR A 269 8.97 34.73 -31.61
N LYS A 270 8.79 34.14 -32.76
CA LYS A 270 7.78 34.65 -33.72
C LYS A 270 6.45 33.96 -33.53
N ASN A 271 5.81 33.81 -32.46
CA ASN A 271 4.45 33.25 -32.26
C ASN A 271 4.27 32.44 -30.96
N ILE A 272 4.96 32.78 -29.88
CA ILE A 272 4.82 32.05 -28.62
C ILE A 272 4.19 32.98 -27.60
N SER A 273 3.17 32.51 -26.90
CA SER A 273 2.46 33.24 -25.85
C SER A 273 3.28 33.39 -24.57
N LEU A 274 2.99 34.28 -23.85
CA LEU A 274 3.41 35.25 -22.86
C LEU A 274 4.10 34.78 -21.55
N ASP A 275 4.23 33.50 -21.21
CA ASP A 275 4.80 33.10 -19.92
C ASP A 275 6.18 32.43 -19.98
N LEU A 276 6.99 32.86 -20.96
CA LEU A 276 8.33 32.32 -21.18
C LEU A 276 9.23 32.36 -19.94
N ASN A 277 9.13 33.40 -19.13
CA ASN A 277 9.89 33.51 -17.87
C ASN A 277 9.55 32.42 -16.89
N LYS A 278 8.28 32.03 -16.83
CA LYS A 278 7.79 30.92 -15.97
C LYS A 278 8.34 29.60 -16.48
N TRP A 279 8.26 29.35 -17.79
CA TRP A 279 8.71 28.10 -18.40
C TRP A 279 10.23 27.91 -18.29
N VAL A 280 10.99 28.97 -18.53
CA VAL A 280 12.45 28.95 -18.35
C VAL A 280 12.81 28.65 -16.89
N LYS A 281 12.12 29.24 -15.91
CA LYS A 281 12.32 28.92 -14.49
C LYS A 281 12.05 27.45 -14.19
N ILE A 282 10.95 26.86 -14.70
CA ILE A 282 10.63 25.46 -14.54
C ILE A 282 11.77 24.57 -15.05
N LEU A 283 12.24 24.83 -16.27
CA LEU A 283 13.34 24.07 -16.88
C LEU A 283 14.67 24.22 -16.10
N ILE A 284 14.97 25.42 -15.60
CA ILE A 284 16.15 25.69 -14.76
C ILE A 284 16.04 24.89 -13.43
N HIS A 285 14.88 24.87 -12.80
CA HIS A 285 14.67 24.11 -11.55
C HIS A 285 14.82 22.61 -11.80
N LEU A 286 14.21 22.07 -12.83
CA LEU A 286 14.35 20.66 -13.21
C LEU A 286 15.81 20.30 -13.47
N LYS A 287 16.51 21.10 -14.27
CA LYS A 287 17.95 20.93 -14.54
C LYS A 287 18.75 20.92 -13.22
N LYS A 288 18.49 21.88 -12.33
CA LYS A 288 19.17 21.99 -11.04
C LYS A 288 18.95 20.74 -10.17
N TYR A 289 17.71 20.25 -10.09
CA TYR A 289 17.41 19.07 -9.30
C TYR A 289 18.08 17.82 -9.86
N ILE A 290 18.01 17.61 -11.17
CA ILE A 290 18.67 16.49 -11.83
C ILE A 290 20.18 16.52 -11.61
N ASN A 291 20.83 17.67 -11.80
CA ASN A 291 22.28 17.82 -11.56
C ASN A 291 22.68 17.55 -10.12
N LEU A 292 21.86 17.99 -9.15
CA LEU A 292 22.13 17.82 -7.74
C LEU A 292 22.22 16.35 -7.33
N ILE A 293 21.37 15.50 -7.93
CA ILE A 293 21.25 14.07 -7.57
C ILE A 293 22.02 13.13 -8.50
N ARG A 294 22.76 13.65 -9.49
CA ARG A 294 23.64 12.80 -10.32
C ARG A 294 24.94 12.48 -9.59
N GLY A 295 25.33 11.21 -9.62
CA GLY A 295 26.60 10.75 -9.05
C GLY A 295 26.46 9.65 -8.02
N SER A 296 27.49 9.52 -7.19
CA SER A 296 27.54 8.59 -6.07
C SER A 296 27.91 9.37 -4.82
N PHE A 297 27.14 9.23 -3.77
CA PHE A 297 27.33 9.99 -2.53
C PHE A 297 27.12 9.08 -1.33
N SER A 298 27.63 9.48 -0.15
CA SER A 298 27.28 8.82 1.11
C SER A 298 25.79 9.00 1.42
N TYR A 299 25.22 8.14 2.25
CA TYR A 299 23.79 8.23 2.61
C TYR A 299 23.42 9.60 3.19
N SER A 300 24.25 10.13 4.09
CA SER A 300 24.03 11.46 4.68
C SER A 300 23.96 12.56 3.62
N ASN A 301 24.88 12.55 2.67
CA ASN A 301 24.87 13.51 1.55
C ASN A 301 23.66 13.34 0.63
N TRP A 302 23.18 12.10 0.42
CA TRP A 302 21.95 11.86 -0.32
C TRP A 302 20.75 12.48 0.38
N VAL A 303 20.64 12.28 1.69
CA VAL A 303 19.56 12.87 2.51
C VAL A 303 19.57 14.39 2.45
N GLU A 304 20.75 15.01 2.58
CA GLU A 304 20.89 16.48 2.47
C GLU A 304 20.44 17.02 1.11
N LYS A 305 20.81 16.33 0.03
CA LYS A 305 20.40 16.70 -1.34
C LYS A 305 18.90 16.62 -1.55
N ILE A 306 18.28 15.52 -1.08
CA ILE A 306 16.80 15.38 -1.15
C ILE A 306 16.12 16.45 -0.29
N LYS A 307 16.60 16.70 0.93
CA LYS A 307 16.08 17.79 1.79
C LYS A 307 16.20 19.17 1.14
N PHE A 308 17.28 19.42 0.40
CA PHE A 308 17.43 20.66 -0.36
C PHE A 308 16.34 20.80 -1.43
N ILE A 309 16.05 19.74 -2.20
CA ILE A 309 14.97 19.73 -3.19
C ILE A 309 13.62 19.98 -2.51
N LEU A 310 13.34 19.23 -1.42
CA LEU A 310 12.10 19.37 -0.68
C LEU A 310 11.90 20.78 -0.11
N LYS A 311 12.96 21.40 0.42
CA LYS A 311 12.92 22.77 0.89
C LYS A 311 12.60 23.75 -0.23
N SER A 312 13.23 23.59 -1.39
CA SER A 312 12.95 24.43 -2.56
C SER A 312 11.49 24.33 -3.03
N ILE A 313 10.87 23.13 -2.91
CA ILE A 313 9.46 22.91 -3.19
C ILE A 313 8.57 23.56 -2.13
N ALA A 314 8.91 23.41 -0.84
CA ALA A 314 8.18 24.02 0.27
C ALA A 314 8.15 25.56 0.16
N ASP A 315 9.27 26.15 -0.20
CA ASP A 315 9.41 27.61 -0.39
C ASP A 315 8.54 28.13 -1.58
N SER A 316 8.27 27.25 -2.56
CA SER A 316 7.44 27.57 -3.73
C SER A 316 5.95 27.37 -3.48
N ASN A 317 5.57 26.36 -2.66
CA ASN A 317 4.17 26.01 -2.41
C ASN A 317 3.96 25.41 -1.03
N ALA A 318 3.32 26.14 -0.13
CA ALA A 318 3.08 25.75 1.26
C ALA A 318 2.14 24.54 1.43
N ASN A 319 1.36 24.18 0.40
CA ASN A 319 0.42 23.03 0.48
C ASN A 319 1.12 21.69 0.71
N PHE A 320 2.41 21.61 0.40
CA PHE A 320 3.22 20.42 0.52
C PHE A 320 3.93 20.23 1.87
N ASN A 321 3.83 21.20 2.78
CA ASN A 321 4.61 21.21 4.02
C ASN A 321 4.40 19.97 4.90
N LEU A 322 3.19 19.46 5.00
CA LEU A 322 2.89 18.27 5.81
C LEU A 322 3.59 17.01 5.23
N GLU A 323 3.47 16.80 3.93
CA GLU A 323 4.11 15.67 3.25
C GLU A 323 5.63 15.78 3.30
N ILE A 324 6.17 16.98 3.09
CA ILE A 324 7.61 17.24 3.20
C ILE A 324 8.13 16.96 4.61
N SER A 325 7.40 17.36 5.65
CA SER A 325 7.80 17.09 7.03
C SER A 325 7.83 15.60 7.34
N GLU A 326 6.89 14.86 6.78
CA GLU A 326 6.82 13.39 6.92
C GLU A 326 8.00 12.72 6.19
N ILE A 327 8.28 13.12 4.95
CA ILE A 327 9.44 12.60 4.20
C ILE A 327 10.74 12.87 4.95
N ASN A 328 10.93 14.07 5.48
CA ASN A 328 12.11 14.41 6.26
C ASN A 328 12.25 13.52 7.49
N ARG A 329 11.17 13.29 8.23
CA ARG A 329 11.15 12.40 9.40
C ARG A 329 11.56 10.97 9.03
N ILE A 330 11.11 10.48 7.88
CA ILE A 330 11.45 9.14 7.39
C ILE A 330 12.92 9.04 7.06
N LEU A 331 13.44 9.99 6.30
CA LEU A 331 14.84 10.03 5.91
C LEU A 331 15.77 10.11 7.13
N ASP A 332 15.36 10.83 8.18
CA ASP A 332 16.14 10.95 9.42
C ASP A 332 16.09 9.67 10.27
N ASN A 333 14.96 8.99 10.32
CA ASN A 333 14.78 7.78 11.12
C ASN A 333 15.31 6.51 10.44
N HIS A 334 15.59 6.57 9.15
CA HIS A 334 16.11 5.43 8.40
C HIS A 334 17.65 5.37 8.53
N ALA A 335 18.12 5.14 9.76
CA ALA A 335 19.52 4.80 10.00
C ALA A 335 19.80 3.42 9.39
N ILE A 336 20.23 3.40 8.15
CA ILE A 336 20.80 2.19 7.56
C ILE A 336 22.16 2.02 8.24
N PRO A 337 22.45 0.86 8.83
CA PRO A 337 23.77 0.56 9.38
C PRO A 337 24.75 0.28 8.22
N LEU A 338 24.89 1.24 7.30
CA LEU A 338 25.92 1.27 6.28
C LEU A 338 27.16 1.90 6.88
N ILE A 339 28.30 1.44 6.43
CA ILE A 339 29.58 2.07 6.75
C ILE A 339 29.46 3.55 6.35
N PRO A 340 29.71 4.51 7.24
CA PRO A 340 29.36 5.92 7.05
C PRO A 340 29.89 6.57 5.77
N ASP A 341 30.98 6.04 5.21
CA ASP A 341 31.69 6.62 4.06
C ASP A 341 31.48 5.86 2.74
N ASP A 342 30.63 4.83 2.72
CA ASP A 342 30.37 4.11 1.48
C ASP A 342 29.60 4.97 0.47
N LEU A 343 30.13 5.00 -0.75
CA LEU A 343 29.48 5.70 -1.85
C LEU A 343 28.34 4.85 -2.43
N ILE A 344 27.13 5.36 -2.33
CA ILE A 344 25.92 4.74 -2.84
C ILE A 344 25.60 5.32 -4.21
N LEU A 345 25.44 4.45 -5.21
CA LEU A 345 24.97 4.85 -6.55
C LEU A 345 23.52 5.33 -6.50
N LEU A 346 23.15 6.28 -7.36
CA LEU A 346 21.79 6.81 -7.46
C LEU A 346 20.73 5.71 -7.60
N LYS A 347 20.97 4.68 -8.41
CA LYS A 347 20.03 3.55 -8.57
C LYS A 347 19.77 2.81 -7.27
N VAL A 348 20.78 2.56 -6.46
CA VAL A 348 20.65 1.90 -5.16
C VAL A 348 19.94 2.81 -4.16
N PHE A 349 20.30 4.10 -4.14
CA PHE A 349 19.60 5.08 -3.29
C PHE A 349 18.10 5.20 -3.64
N ARG A 350 17.76 5.13 -4.92
CA ARG A 350 16.35 5.11 -5.37
C ARG A 350 15.58 3.93 -4.79
N GLU A 351 16.14 2.72 -4.79
CA GLU A 351 15.49 1.54 -4.18
C GLU A 351 15.33 1.71 -2.66
N ILE A 352 16.30 2.29 -1.99
CA ILE A 352 16.21 2.63 -0.57
C ILE A 352 15.07 3.63 -0.35
N LEU A 353 14.99 4.68 -1.16
CA LEU A 353 13.95 5.69 -1.08
C LEU A 353 12.56 5.08 -1.28
N ILE A 354 12.37 4.23 -2.28
CA ILE A 354 11.12 3.49 -2.53
C ILE A 354 10.75 2.62 -1.33
N SER A 355 11.71 1.89 -0.76
CA SER A 355 11.48 1.07 0.42
C SER A 355 11.06 1.89 1.64
N CYS A 356 11.67 3.06 1.84
CA CYS A 356 11.33 3.99 2.91
C CYS A 356 9.90 4.54 2.76
N ILE A 357 9.56 4.98 1.56
CA ILE A 357 8.25 5.54 1.23
C ILE A 357 7.15 4.48 1.43
N ASN A 358 7.36 3.26 0.96
CA ASN A 358 6.38 2.20 1.09
C ASN A 358 6.06 1.87 2.56
N LYS A 359 7.02 1.97 3.47
CA LYS A 359 6.79 1.74 4.91
C LYS A 359 5.88 2.80 5.55
N VAL A 360 5.82 4.00 5.01
CA VAL A 360 5.07 5.13 5.59
C VAL A 360 3.64 5.21 5.10
N LYS A 361 3.37 4.74 3.91
CA LYS A 361 2.01 4.68 3.35
C LYS A 361 0.99 4.03 4.31
N TYR A 362 1.45 3.26 5.29
CA TYR A 362 0.61 2.56 6.27
C TYR A 362 0.23 3.37 7.53
N GLN A 363 0.76 4.58 7.77
CA GLN A 363 0.63 5.24 9.08
C GLN A 363 -0.33 6.44 9.18
N SER A 364 -0.82 7.05 8.10
CA SER A 364 -1.27 8.44 8.14
C SER A 364 -2.77 8.75 8.10
N LYS A 365 -3.71 7.78 8.13
CA LYS A 365 -5.15 8.13 8.10
C LYS A 365 -5.82 8.04 9.46
N SER A 366 -6.55 9.10 9.85
CA SER A 366 -7.46 9.09 10.99
C SER A 366 -8.49 7.97 10.83
N ARG A 367 -8.46 6.99 11.75
CA ARG A 367 -9.35 5.83 11.79
C ARG A 367 -10.64 6.09 12.56
N VAL A 368 -10.81 7.31 13.07
CA VAL A 368 -11.92 7.64 13.97
C VAL A 368 -13.25 7.51 13.24
N ASN A 369 -14.11 6.65 13.78
CA ASN A 369 -15.47 6.38 13.32
C ASN A 369 -15.61 6.06 11.81
N LYS A 370 -14.72 5.22 11.28
CA LYS A 370 -14.74 4.76 9.89
C LYS A 370 -14.72 3.23 9.81
N ILE A 371 -15.37 2.68 8.80
CA ILE A 371 -15.32 1.25 8.48
C ILE A 371 -13.91 0.90 8.03
N LEU A 372 -13.35 -0.15 8.60
CA LEU A 372 -12.09 -0.72 8.18
C LEU A 372 -12.26 -1.54 6.91
N VAL A 373 -11.49 -1.26 5.87
CA VAL A 373 -11.39 -2.10 4.66
C VAL A 373 -9.95 -2.56 4.49
N SER A 374 -9.73 -3.88 4.41
CA SER A 374 -8.39 -4.46 4.39
C SER A 374 -8.36 -5.86 3.76
N ASP A 375 -7.15 -6.31 3.45
CA ASP A 375 -6.90 -7.72 3.20
C ASP A 375 -7.05 -8.53 4.50
N ILE A 376 -7.48 -9.78 4.37
CA ILE A 376 -7.69 -10.71 5.50
C ILE A 376 -6.43 -10.81 6.35
N GLU A 377 -5.27 -11.01 5.74
CA GLU A 377 -3.99 -11.19 6.42
C GLU A 377 -3.59 -10.01 7.32
N ASN A 378 -3.89 -8.78 6.89
CA ASN A 378 -3.47 -7.57 7.60
C ASN A 378 -4.34 -7.24 8.81
N SER A 379 -5.56 -7.79 8.87
CA SER A 379 -6.55 -7.42 9.89
C SER A 379 -7.09 -8.60 10.69
N ARG A 380 -6.65 -9.82 10.44
CA ARG A 380 -7.14 -11.04 11.10
C ARG A 380 -7.04 -11.04 12.63
N HIS A 381 -6.10 -10.24 13.18
CA HIS A 381 -5.89 -10.17 14.64
C HIS A 381 -6.65 -9.02 15.31
N ILE A 382 -7.37 -8.19 14.55
CA ILE A 382 -8.06 -7.02 15.08
C ILE A 382 -9.51 -7.39 15.37
N PRO A 383 -9.95 -7.34 16.66
CA PRO A 383 -11.33 -7.66 17.00
C PRO A 383 -12.30 -6.56 16.54
N HIS A 384 -13.38 -6.97 15.88
CA HIS A 384 -14.48 -6.10 15.48
C HIS A 384 -15.82 -6.71 15.91
N LYS A 385 -16.84 -5.85 16.13
CA LYS A 385 -18.18 -6.35 16.43
C LYS A 385 -18.80 -7.02 15.21
N VAL A 386 -18.60 -6.41 14.03
CA VAL A 386 -19.14 -6.93 12.77
C VAL A 386 -18.00 -7.12 11.78
N ILE A 387 -17.88 -8.32 11.24
CA ILE A 387 -16.91 -8.65 10.21
C ILE A 387 -17.64 -9.11 8.96
N PHE A 388 -17.44 -8.39 7.85
CA PHE A 388 -17.84 -8.81 6.52
C PHE A 388 -16.65 -9.43 5.79
N LEU A 389 -16.76 -10.68 5.36
CA LEU A 389 -15.86 -11.32 4.42
C LEU A 389 -16.50 -11.29 3.04
N ILE A 390 -15.89 -10.60 2.11
CA ILE A 390 -16.41 -10.41 0.77
C ILE A 390 -15.49 -11.02 -0.28
N ASP A 391 -16.05 -11.41 -1.42
CA ASP A 391 -15.32 -12.06 -2.53
C ASP A 391 -14.68 -13.40 -2.12
N MET A 392 -15.39 -14.17 -1.25
CA MET A 392 -14.94 -15.46 -0.74
C MET A 392 -15.21 -16.60 -1.73
N ASN A 393 -14.79 -16.42 -2.98
CA ASN A 393 -14.94 -17.41 -4.03
C ASN A 393 -13.88 -18.51 -3.89
N SER A 394 -14.22 -19.74 -4.25
CA SER A 394 -13.32 -20.91 -4.17
C SER A 394 -12.01 -20.75 -4.97
N VAL A 395 -12.00 -19.88 -5.97
CA VAL A 395 -10.81 -19.55 -6.76
C VAL A 395 -9.89 -18.58 -6.01
N ASN A 396 -10.47 -17.70 -5.19
CA ASN A 396 -9.75 -16.61 -4.52
C ASN A 396 -9.31 -16.97 -3.10
N TYR A 397 -10.05 -17.85 -2.43
CA TYR A 397 -9.79 -18.21 -1.03
C TYR A 397 -10.35 -19.58 -0.63
N PRO A 398 -9.54 -20.46 0.04
CA PRO A 398 -8.09 -20.30 0.19
C PRO A 398 -7.35 -20.51 -1.14
N LYS A 399 -6.26 -19.78 -1.34
CA LYS A 399 -5.46 -19.89 -2.57
C LYS A 399 -4.82 -21.27 -2.66
N LEU A 400 -5.10 -21.97 -3.73
CA LEU A 400 -4.45 -23.23 -3.99
C LEU A 400 -2.95 -22.99 -4.30
N PRO A 401 -2.06 -23.85 -3.79
CA PRO A 401 -0.64 -23.72 -4.06
C PRO A 401 -0.38 -23.83 -5.57
N LYS A 402 0.14 -22.75 -6.16
CA LYS A 402 0.59 -22.78 -7.56
C LYS A 402 1.76 -23.75 -7.68
N SER A 403 1.74 -24.56 -8.72
CA SER A 403 2.83 -25.50 -9.00
C SER A 403 4.04 -24.74 -9.57
N GLU A 404 4.81 -24.11 -8.72
CA GLU A 404 6.10 -23.54 -9.11
C GLU A 404 7.15 -24.65 -9.11
N ASN A 405 7.70 -24.95 -10.29
CA ASN A 405 8.72 -25.99 -10.44
C ASN A 405 10.05 -25.70 -9.74
N ILE A 406 10.22 -24.44 -9.28
CA ILE A 406 11.43 -23.95 -8.60
C ILE A 406 11.36 -24.17 -7.09
N ASN A 407 10.18 -24.44 -6.54
CA ASN A 407 10.02 -24.61 -5.10
C ASN A 407 10.47 -26.02 -4.66
N LEU A 408 11.70 -26.11 -4.13
CA LEU A 408 12.30 -27.34 -3.65
C LEU A 408 11.64 -27.89 -2.36
N LEU A 409 10.95 -27.02 -1.58
CA LEU A 409 10.25 -27.42 -0.36
C LEU A 409 9.03 -28.32 -0.61
N LYS A 410 8.55 -28.43 -1.85
CA LYS A 410 7.44 -29.32 -2.21
C LYS A 410 7.70 -30.80 -1.95
N ASN A 411 8.95 -31.21 -2.12
CA ASN A 411 9.31 -32.63 -2.05
C ASN A 411 9.68 -33.10 -0.64
N LYS A 412 9.97 -32.17 0.26
CA LYS A 412 10.27 -32.44 1.68
C LYS A 412 9.66 -31.31 2.52
N TYR A 413 8.50 -31.58 3.10
CA TYR A 413 7.83 -30.65 4.00
C TYR A 413 8.40 -30.81 5.42
N HIS A 414 8.87 -29.70 5.99
CA HIS A 414 9.33 -29.65 7.39
C HIS A 414 8.35 -28.87 8.26
N LEU A 415 8.33 -29.18 9.55
CA LEU A 415 7.53 -28.44 10.52
C LEU A 415 7.94 -26.96 10.49
N GLY A 416 6.97 -26.06 10.23
CA GLY A 416 7.22 -24.63 10.09
C GLY A 416 7.39 -24.13 8.66
N ASP A 417 7.41 -25.00 7.65
CA ASP A 417 7.42 -24.56 6.26
C ASP A 417 6.15 -23.77 5.91
N PRO A 418 6.27 -22.64 5.18
CA PRO A 418 5.13 -21.80 4.89
C PRO A 418 4.19 -22.48 3.88
N SER A 419 2.98 -22.79 4.32
CA SER A 419 1.87 -23.17 3.43
C SER A 419 0.85 -22.05 3.37
N VAL A 420 0.73 -21.41 2.20
CA VAL A 420 -0.24 -20.32 1.99
C VAL A 420 -1.66 -20.82 2.24
N PHE A 421 -1.97 -22.02 1.76
CA PHE A 421 -3.28 -22.65 1.92
C PHE A 421 -3.67 -22.86 3.37
N GLU A 422 -2.77 -23.44 4.19
CA GLU A 422 -3.04 -23.67 5.61
C GLU A 422 -3.06 -22.36 6.41
N ARG A 423 -2.23 -21.39 6.03
CA ARG A 423 -2.22 -20.07 6.67
C ARG A 423 -3.52 -19.31 6.41
N GLU A 424 -4.05 -19.34 5.20
CA GLU A 424 -5.33 -18.69 4.87
C GLU A 424 -6.50 -19.36 5.59
N LYS A 425 -6.52 -20.68 5.69
CA LYS A 425 -7.51 -21.40 6.54
C LYS A 425 -7.43 -20.95 7.99
N TYR A 426 -6.22 -20.87 8.52
CA TYR A 426 -6.02 -20.43 9.90
C TYR A 426 -6.46 -18.99 10.11
N ALA A 427 -6.19 -18.10 9.14
CA ALA A 427 -6.66 -16.71 9.18
C ALA A 427 -8.19 -16.61 9.24
N PHE A 428 -8.92 -17.50 8.55
CA PHE A 428 -10.38 -17.56 8.65
C PHE A 428 -10.83 -17.94 10.07
N LEU A 429 -10.16 -18.92 10.70
CA LEU A 429 -10.43 -19.29 12.08
C LEU A 429 -10.17 -18.15 13.06
N GLU A 430 -9.06 -17.43 12.88
CA GLU A 430 -8.72 -16.26 13.71
C GLU A 430 -9.79 -15.16 13.59
N LEU A 431 -10.30 -14.89 12.39
CA LEU A 431 -11.38 -13.92 12.18
C LEU A 431 -12.68 -14.35 12.84
N LEU A 432 -13.02 -15.64 12.78
CA LEU A 432 -14.20 -16.18 13.45
C LEU A 432 -14.11 -15.98 14.97
N ILE A 433 -12.91 -16.16 15.55
CA ILE A 433 -12.65 -15.94 16.98
C ILE A 433 -12.63 -14.43 17.32
N ALA A 434 -12.09 -13.59 16.43
CA ALA A 434 -11.98 -12.15 16.63
C ALA A 434 -13.32 -11.41 16.54
N CYS A 435 -14.30 -11.96 15.81
CA CYS A 435 -15.63 -11.37 15.65
C CYS A 435 -16.43 -11.43 16.96
N ARG A 436 -17.15 -10.34 17.29
CA ARG A 436 -17.90 -10.26 18.56
C ARG A 436 -19.40 -10.50 18.38
N ASP A 437 -20.03 -9.89 17.38
CA ASP A 437 -21.49 -9.89 17.26
C ASP A 437 -21.99 -10.57 15.97
N LYS A 438 -21.47 -10.17 14.80
CA LYS A 438 -21.95 -10.65 13.50
C LYS A 438 -20.82 -11.00 12.55
N PHE A 439 -20.80 -12.23 12.05
CA PHE A 439 -19.84 -12.74 11.08
C PHE A 439 -20.56 -13.04 9.76
N ILE A 440 -20.29 -12.24 8.74
CA ILE A 440 -21.04 -12.27 7.48
C ILE A 440 -20.08 -12.62 6.35
N VAL A 441 -20.31 -13.73 5.69
CA VAL A 441 -19.50 -14.23 4.57
C VAL A 441 -20.30 -14.14 3.28
N THR A 442 -19.73 -13.54 2.27
CA THR A 442 -20.39 -13.36 0.98
C THR A 442 -19.50 -13.79 -0.17
N TRP A 443 -20.08 -14.38 -1.19
CA TRP A 443 -19.40 -14.79 -2.42
C TRP A 443 -20.31 -14.62 -3.63
N VAL A 444 -19.72 -14.63 -4.81
CA VAL A 444 -20.43 -14.63 -6.09
C VAL A 444 -20.49 -16.06 -6.61
N LYS A 445 -21.64 -16.46 -7.11
CA LYS A 445 -21.83 -17.76 -7.76
C LYS A 445 -20.95 -17.85 -9.00
N ASN A 446 -20.12 -18.91 -9.06
CA ASN A 446 -19.31 -19.20 -10.22
C ASN A 446 -20.14 -19.91 -11.31
#